data_d8713f006f94711e5ccf52b7cde99996
#
_entry.id   d8713f006f94711e5ccf52b7cde99996
#
_cell.length_a   1.000
_cell.length_b   1.000
_cell.length_c   1.000
_cell.angle_alpha   90.00
_cell.angle_beta   90.00
_cell.angle_gamma   90.00
#
_symmetry.space_group_name_H-M   'P 1'
#
loop_
_entity.id
_entity.type
_entity.pdbx_description
1 polymer ?
#
loop_
_entity_poly.entity_id
_entity_poly.type
_entity_poly.pdbx_seq_one_letter_code
_entity_poly.pdbx_strand_id
1 'polypeptide(L)'
;MLNTKLTKKSNLATGIMLGKSTNQHYQTLEDMLGGAIFHNINTYALGDYPKTDPRVQYDLNTAGPNNTGKLVYEGDKFGYDYRIDVNKANAWSTYTAEFYNMKAMLSGRIGYTGMNRRGYMRNGMAPNNSQGKSGTANFLDGGVKGSLNVDMGRGHAFSIGAGYELRAPMASTAFISPEISNDFVTNLKNERIFSSEFSYLYRNAWLSANVSGYYSRLENVTEWQNFYNDDENSFTYVSMTGLKKEYYGVEVGAKFKLTSWLDLKTLGAMSEAKNINNVNAVYMLSKSAEVYQDKAYVMNMRESGTPLTVGSIGLDAHVNGWFVNLNANYYDRIYLSYSPSYRYEKVLTNRQAAYKAFPEIFAPTTLDGMSWTEDAVAQEKGHGGWMVDLSIGKSVRLKKGSLNFNLMITNLLNNQTIVTGGYEQNSRSSYTLDSNGEVKNPRYYQFSKNPKKYYTWGTNGMFQVSYRF
;
A
#
# COMPACT_ATOMS: atom_id res chain seq x y z
N MET A 1 -26.94 -13.16 -12.02
CA MET A 1 -27.44 -11.78 -11.78
C MET A 1 -28.83 -11.67 -12.38
N LEU A 2 -29.79 -11.21 -11.62
CA LEU A 2 -31.15 -10.91 -12.06
C LEU A 2 -31.33 -9.39 -11.99
N ASN A 3 -31.90 -8.80 -13.04
CA ASN A 3 -32.22 -7.38 -13.09
C ASN A 3 -33.72 -7.25 -13.43
N THR A 4 -34.49 -6.70 -12.50
CA THR A 4 -35.96 -6.64 -12.59
C THR A 4 -36.43 -5.20 -12.48
N LYS A 5 -37.15 -4.74 -13.49
CA LYS A 5 -37.87 -3.47 -13.45
C LYS A 5 -39.12 -3.65 -12.55
N LEU A 6 -39.12 -3.02 -11.36
CA LEU A 6 -40.25 -3.06 -10.45
C LEU A 6 -41.33 -2.06 -10.88
N THR A 7 -40.92 -0.88 -11.31
CA THR A 7 -41.79 0.16 -11.90
C THR A 7 -41.09 0.81 -13.08
N LYS A 8 -41.76 1.78 -13.75
CA LYS A 8 -41.12 2.59 -14.80
C LYS A 8 -39.92 3.39 -14.30
N LYS A 9 -39.84 3.65 -12.98
CA LYS A 9 -38.84 4.51 -12.34
C LYS A 9 -38.02 3.77 -11.27
N SER A 10 -38.16 2.45 -11.13
CA SER A 10 -37.39 1.69 -10.15
C SER A 10 -36.92 0.36 -10.68
N ASN A 11 -35.75 -0.05 -10.25
CA ASN A 11 -35.07 -1.26 -10.67
C ASN A 11 -34.44 -1.97 -9.46
N LEU A 12 -34.54 -3.30 -9.46
CA LEU A 12 -33.90 -4.18 -8.49
C LEU A 12 -32.91 -5.09 -9.22
N ALA A 13 -31.63 -4.98 -8.85
CA ALA A 13 -30.57 -5.87 -9.32
C ALA A 13 -30.15 -6.78 -8.14
N THR A 14 -30.16 -8.09 -8.34
CA THR A 14 -29.79 -9.08 -7.33
C THR A 14 -28.82 -10.09 -7.94
N GLY A 15 -27.85 -10.53 -7.16
CA GLY A 15 -26.88 -11.49 -7.64
C GLY A 15 -26.27 -12.34 -6.55
N ILE A 16 -25.74 -13.47 -6.98
CA ILE A 16 -24.92 -14.38 -6.18
C ILE A 16 -23.58 -14.51 -6.92
N MET A 17 -22.49 -14.54 -6.15
CA MET A 17 -21.15 -14.79 -6.63
C MET A 17 -20.50 -15.88 -5.78
N LEU A 18 -19.99 -16.90 -6.43
CA LEU A 18 -19.13 -17.92 -5.84
C LEU A 18 -17.76 -17.81 -6.49
N GLY A 19 -16.71 -17.82 -5.69
CA GLY A 19 -15.36 -17.67 -6.18
C GLY A 19 -14.36 -18.50 -5.38
N LYS A 20 -13.38 -19.04 -6.08
CA LYS A 20 -12.18 -19.64 -5.48
C LYS A 20 -10.95 -19.03 -6.13
N SER A 21 -10.03 -18.57 -5.30
CA SER A 21 -8.70 -18.12 -5.73
C SER A 21 -7.65 -19.04 -5.12
N THR A 22 -6.69 -19.42 -5.94
CA THR A 22 -5.57 -20.29 -5.53
C THR A 22 -4.29 -19.67 -6.04
N ASN A 23 -3.41 -19.25 -5.13
CA ASN A 23 -2.13 -18.62 -5.47
C ASN A 23 -1.00 -19.44 -4.85
N GLN A 24 -0.06 -19.89 -5.68
CA GLN A 24 1.16 -20.58 -5.23
C GLN A 24 2.32 -19.61 -5.23
N HIS A 25 3.08 -19.62 -4.14
CA HIS A 25 4.26 -18.78 -3.89
C HIS A 25 5.46 -19.68 -3.73
N TYR A 26 6.49 -19.46 -4.53
CA TYR A 26 7.73 -20.22 -4.48
C TYR A 26 8.89 -19.41 -5.05
N GLN A 27 10.11 -19.83 -4.76
CA GLN A 27 11.32 -19.32 -5.39
C GLN A 27 11.90 -20.37 -6.33
N THR A 28 12.44 -19.94 -7.46
CA THR A 28 13.22 -20.76 -8.40
C THR A 28 14.61 -20.17 -8.58
N LEU A 29 15.59 -21.02 -8.74
CA LEU A 29 16.94 -20.60 -9.05
C LEU A 29 17.05 -20.35 -10.56
N GLU A 30 17.14 -19.10 -10.96
CA GLU A 30 17.15 -18.70 -12.39
C GLU A 30 18.55 -18.81 -13.01
N ASP A 31 19.60 -18.43 -12.26
CA ASP A 31 20.97 -18.40 -12.73
C ASP A 31 21.93 -18.58 -11.53
N MET A 32 22.95 -19.41 -11.70
CA MET A 32 23.98 -19.66 -10.68
C MET A 32 25.15 -18.69 -10.76
N LEU A 33 25.15 -17.75 -11.71
CA LEU A 33 26.20 -16.74 -11.92
C LEU A 33 27.62 -17.36 -11.98
N GLY A 34 27.74 -18.55 -12.58
CA GLY A 34 28.98 -19.32 -12.66
C GLY A 34 29.32 -20.15 -11.41
N GLY A 35 28.44 -20.17 -10.41
CA GLY A 35 28.55 -21.08 -9.26
C GLY A 35 28.28 -22.53 -9.66
N ALA A 36 28.94 -23.48 -8.98
CA ALA A 36 28.78 -24.90 -9.27
C ALA A 36 27.67 -25.58 -8.48
N ILE A 37 27.34 -25.05 -7.29
CA ILE A 37 26.38 -25.62 -6.36
C ILE A 37 25.69 -24.50 -5.54
N PHE A 38 24.41 -24.72 -5.28
CA PHE A 38 23.63 -23.93 -4.34
C PHE A 38 22.94 -24.85 -3.32
N HIS A 39 23.04 -24.53 -2.04
CA HIS A 39 22.40 -25.31 -0.97
C HIS A 39 21.09 -24.68 -0.53
N ASN A 40 20.05 -25.48 -0.38
CA ASN A 40 18.73 -25.05 0.13
C ASN A 40 18.74 -24.90 1.66
N ILE A 41 19.46 -23.91 2.15
CA ILE A 41 19.63 -23.63 3.57
C ILE A 41 19.34 -22.16 3.89
N ASN A 42 18.85 -21.91 5.10
CA ASN A 42 18.62 -20.57 5.63
C ASN A 42 19.95 -19.94 6.07
N THR A 43 20.52 -19.10 5.22
CA THR A 43 21.81 -18.44 5.47
C THR A 43 21.77 -17.48 6.64
N TYR A 44 20.62 -16.91 6.98
CA TYR A 44 20.46 -16.03 8.15
C TYR A 44 20.57 -16.81 9.46
N ALA A 45 20.14 -18.04 9.47
CA ALA A 45 20.23 -18.93 10.63
C ALA A 45 21.64 -19.47 10.91
N LEU A 46 22.55 -19.41 9.92
CA LEU A 46 23.94 -19.85 10.09
C LEU A 46 24.73 -19.02 11.11
N GLY A 47 24.29 -17.82 11.43
CA GLY A 47 24.89 -17.00 12.49
C GLY A 47 24.64 -17.55 13.89
N ASP A 48 23.51 -18.27 14.05
CA ASP A 48 23.04 -18.75 15.34
C ASP A 48 23.16 -20.29 15.47
N TYR A 49 23.18 -21.03 14.35
CA TYR A 49 23.15 -22.50 14.32
C TYR A 49 24.17 -23.09 13.36
N PRO A 50 24.78 -24.26 13.68
CA PRO A 50 25.65 -24.95 12.74
C PRO A 50 24.89 -25.42 11.49
N LYS A 51 25.59 -25.53 10.36
CA LYS A 51 25.02 -25.87 9.05
C LYS A 51 24.20 -27.17 9.05
N THR A 52 24.53 -28.13 9.92
CA THR A 52 23.84 -29.43 10.05
C THR A 52 22.65 -29.38 11.01
N ASP A 53 22.37 -28.25 11.62
CA ASP A 53 21.18 -28.09 12.48
C ASP A 53 19.91 -28.15 11.66
N PRO A 54 18.88 -28.91 12.07
CA PRO A 54 17.60 -28.96 11.36
C PRO A 54 16.99 -27.58 11.11
N ARG A 55 17.16 -26.62 12.02
CA ARG A 55 16.61 -25.26 11.93
C ARG A 55 17.17 -24.45 10.75
N VAL A 56 18.34 -24.83 10.26
CA VAL A 56 18.95 -24.19 9.08
C VAL A 56 18.35 -24.69 7.76
N GLN A 57 17.59 -25.80 7.77
CA GLN A 57 17.06 -26.41 6.57
C GLN A 57 15.73 -25.77 6.15
N TYR A 58 15.62 -25.34 4.89
CA TYR A 58 14.34 -24.88 4.34
C TYR A 58 13.36 -26.03 4.09
N ASP A 59 13.87 -27.26 3.84
CA ASP A 59 13.03 -28.43 3.67
C ASP A 59 13.69 -29.69 4.27
N LEU A 60 13.22 -30.10 5.42
CA LEU A 60 13.68 -31.32 6.10
C LEU A 60 13.40 -32.62 5.32
N ASN A 61 12.43 -32.62 4.39
CA ASN A 61 12.13 -33.80 3.58
C ASN A 61 13.24 -34.09 2.58
N THR A 62 14.03 -33.08 2.22
CA THR A 62 15.09 -33.17 1.20
C THR A 62 16.49 -32.85 1.74
N ALA A 63 16.61 -32.58 3.05
CA ALA A 63 17.86 -32.16 3.66
C ALA A 63 18.98 -33.20 3.63
N GLY A 64 18.65 -34.45 3.35
CA GLY A 64 19.56 -35.56 3.34
C GLY A 64 19.97 -36.07 4.73
N PRO A 65 20.73 -37.16 4.83
CA PRO A 65 21.29 -37.63 6.07
C PRO A 65 22.24 -36.55 6.60
N ASN A 66 22.21 -36.26 7.87
CA ASN A 66 23.01 -35.22 8.55
C ASN A 66 22.65 -33.76 8.19
N ASN A 67 21.47 -33.51 7.64
CA ASN A 67 20.96 -32.16 7.33
C ASN A 67 21.99 -31.32 6.54
N THR A 68 22.59 -31.84 5.52
CA THR A 68 23.61 -31.13 4.71
C THR A 68 22.99 -30.10 3.75
N GLY A 69 21.67 -30.13 3.60
CA GLY A 69 20.90 -29.31 2.65
C GLY A 69 20.79 -29.98 1.27
N LYS A 70 19.63 -29.80 0.63
CA LYS A 70 19.45 -30.19 -0.78
C LYS A 70 20.34 -29.33 -1.66
N LEU A 71 21.02 -29.98 -2.62
CA LEU A 71 21.63 -29.27 -3.74
C LEU A 71 20.54 -28.81 -4.70
N VAL A 72 20.60 -27.56 -5.09
CA VAL A 72 19.66 -26.89 -5.97
C VAL A 72 20.36 -26.49 -7.25
N TYR A 73 19.71 -26.72 -8.37
CA TYR A 73 20.17 -26.36 -9.71
C TYR A 73 19.24 -25.36 -10.37
N GLU A 74 19.65 -24.82 -11.50
CA GLU A 74 18.79 -23.89 -12.27
C GLU A 74 17.43 -24.52 -12.60
N GLY A 75 16.36 -23.78 -12.36
CA GLY A 75 14.98 -24.22 -12.50
C GLY A 75 14.41 -24.92 -11.26
N ASP A 76 15.23 -25.34 -10.30
CA ASP A 76 14.75 -25.97 -9.07
C ASP A 76 14.13 -24.94 -8.12
N LYS A 77 13.13 -25.40 -7.35
CA LYS A 77 12.56 -24.63 -6.23
C LYS A 77 13.46 -24.72 -5.01
N PHE A 78 13.58 -23.56 -4.30
CA PHE A 78 14.32 -23.45 -3.04
C PHE A 78 13.63 -22.48 -2.08
N GLY A 79 14.12 -22.40 -0.84
CA GLY A 79 13.62 -21.45 0.17
C GLY A 79 12.23 -21.82 0.67
N TYR A 80 11.20 -21.51 -0.09
CA TYR A 80 9.82 -21.82 0.25
C TYR A 80 8.99 -22.26 -0.97
N ASP A 81 7.97 -23.06 -0.70
CA ASP A 81 6.89 -23.39 -1.63
C ASP A 81 5.61 -23.59 -0.82
N TYR A 82 4.64 -22.71 -1.02
CA TYR A 82 3.34 -22.78 -0.37
C TYR A 82 2.24 -22.22 -1.26
N ARG A 83 0.99 -22.57 -0.93
CA ARG A 83 -0.20 -22.11 -1.61
C ARG A 83 -1.17 -21.47 -0.62
N ILE A 84 -1.82 -20.38 -1.01
CA ILE A 84 -2.94 -19.79 -0.30
C ILE A 84 -4.20 -19.99 -1.12
N ASP A 85 -5.21 -20.60 -0.50
CA ASP A 85 -6.55 -20.79 -1.05
C ASP A 85 -7.53 -19.85 -0.38
N VAL A 86 -8.33 -19.13 -1.17
CA VAL A 86 -9.40 -18.25 -0.70
C VAL A 86 -10.71 -18.65 -1.38
N ASN A 87 -11.70 -18.98 -0.58
CA ASN A 87 -13.06 -19.29 -1.04
C ASN A 87 -13.98 -18.15 -0.65
N LYS A 88 -14.82 -17.68 -1.57
CA LYS A 88 -15.79 -16.60 -1.34
C LYS A 88 -17.18 -17.01 -1.84
N ALA A 89 -18.17 -16.64 -1.07
CA ALA A 89 -19.58 -16.72 -1.45
C ALA A 89 -20.26 -15.41 -1.05
N ASN A 90 -20.93 -14.75 -1.99
CA ASN A 90 -21.60 -13.47 -1.74
C ASN A 90 -22.99 -13.48 -2.37
N ALA A 91 -23.96 -12.89 -1.66
CA ALA A 91 -25.26 -12.49 -2.21
C ALA A 91 -25.43 -10.99 -2.00
N TRP A 92 -25.96 -10.31 -2.99
CA TRP A 92 -26.17 -8.87 -2.95
C TRP A 92 -27.47 -8.47 -3.65
N SER A 93 -28.00 -7.32 -3.23
CA SER A 93 -29.16 -6.70 -3.86
C SER A 93 -28.97 -5.19 -3.88
N THR A 94 -29.33 -4.57 -5.00
CA THR A 94 -29.27 -3.12 -5.20
C THR A 94 -30.61 -2.65 -5.74
N TYR A 95 -31.24 -1.76 -5.01
CA TYR A 95 -32.46 -1.05 -5.42
C TYR A 95 -32.11 0.35 -5.88
N THR A 96 -32.61 0.76 -7.05
CA THR A 96 -32.51 2.11 -7.57
C THR A 96 -33.89 2.66 -7.88
N ALA A 97 -34.11 3.93 -7.54
CA ALA A 97 -35.38 4.61 -7.83
C ALA A 97 -35.13 6.04 -8.27
N GLU A 98 -36.00 6.52 -9.19
CA GLU A 98 -35.96 7.87 -9.73
C GLU A 98 -37.26 8.59 -9.31
N PHE A 99 -37.11 9.76 -8.69
CA PHE A 99 -38.20 10.61 -8.21
C PHE A 99 -37.97 12.03 -8.74
N TYR A 100 -38.82 12.51 -9.64
CA TYR A 100 -38.66 13.85 -10.23
C TYR A 100 -37.22 14.10 -10.73
N ASN A 101 -36.50 14.92 -9.99
CA ASN A 101 -35.11 15.31 -10.24
C ASN A 101 -34.10 14.57 -9.34
N MET A 102 -34.51 13.53 -8.63
CA MET A 102 -33.67 12.77 -7.71
C MET A 102 -33.52 11.33 -8.16
N LYS A 103 -32.34 10.76 -7.95
CA LYS A 103 -32.05 9.34 -8.11
C LYS A 103 -31.46 8.79 -6.82
N ALA A 104 -32.16 7.85 -6.21
CA ALA A 104 -31.73 7.16 -4.99
C ALA A 104 -31.25 5.74 -5.30
N MET A 105 -30.24 5.29 -4.56
CA MET A 105 -29.75 3.92 -4.59
C MET A 105 -29.57 3.42 -3.17
N LEU A 106 -30.02 2.18 -2.91
CA LEU A 106 -29.73 1.41 -1.71
C LEU A 106 -29.21 0.04 -2.10
N SER A 107 -28.10 -0.38 -1.53
CA SER A 107 -27.47 -1.68 -1.82
C SER A 107 -27.09 -2.38 -0.53
N GLY A 108 -27.36 -3.69 -0.46
CA GLY A 108 -26.93 -4.56 0.62
C GLY A 108 -26.19 -5.78 0.09
N ARG A 109 -25.21 -6.24 0.86
CA ARG A 109 -24.43 -7.45 0.57
C ARG A 109 -24.23 -8.25 1.86
N ILE A 110 -24.30 -9.56 1.76
CA ILE A 110 -23.85 -10.53 2.76
C ILE A 110 -22.91 -11.52 2.09
N GLY A 111 -21.87 -11.93 2.79
CA GLY A 111 -20.87 -12.82 2.23
C GLY A 111 -20.16 -13.67 3.26
N TYR A 112 -19.43 -14.62 2.75
CA TYR A 112 -18.53 -15.50 3.46
C TYR A 112 -17.19 -15.53 2.76
N THR A 113 -16.11 -15.45 3.53
CA THR A 113 -14.73 -15.61 3.06
C THR A 113 -14.01 -16.61 3.96
N GLY A 114 -13.52 -17.70 3.37
CA GLY A 114 -12.66 -18.68 4.04
C GLY A 114 -11.29 -18.74 3.40
N MET A 115 -10.22 -18.72 4.20
CA MET A 115 -8.85 -18.78 3.69
C MET A 115 -7.98 -19.77 4.45
N ASN A 116 -7.07 -20.44 3.74
CA ASN A 116 -6.10 -21.34 4.33
C ASN A 116 -4.80 -21.34 3.52
N ARG A 117 -3.72 -21.80 4.15
CA ARG A 117 -2.40 -22.04 3.55
C ARG A 117 -2.16 -23.55 3.40
N ARG A 118 -1.41 -23.94 2.37
CA ARG A 118 -0.84 -25.28 2.25
C ARG A 118 0.65 -25.16 1.95
N GLY A 119 1.50 -25.58 2.88
CA GLY A 119 2.93 -25.69 2.68
C GLY A 119 3.32 -26.98 1.98
N TYR A 120 4.28 -26.90 1.06
CA TYR A 120 4.84 -28.05 0.35
C TYR A 120 6.20 -28.46 0.89
N MET A 121 6.92 -27.57 1.56
CA MET A 121 8.19 -27.82 2.21
C MET A 121 8.00 -27.95 3.73
N ARG A 122 8.80 -28.80 4.36
CA ARG A 122 8.88 -28.96 5.81
C ARG A 122 10.00 -28.09 6.36
N ASN A 123 9.70 -26.85 6.70
CA ASN A 123 10.69 -25.89 7.16
C ASN A 123 11.26 -26.29 8.53
N GLY A 124 12.58 -26.28 8.66
CA GLY A 124 13.27 -26.68 9.89
C GLY A 124 13.03 -25.77 11.08
N MET A 125 12.68 -24.48 10.86
CA MET A 125 12.26 -23.57 11.94
C MET A 125 10.89 -23.92 12.49
N ALA A 126 9.99 -24.49 11.66
CA ALA A 126 8.64 -24.86 12.05
C ALA A 126 8.29 -26.29 11.58
N PRO A 127 9.03 -27.33 12.05
CA PRO A 127 8.99 -28.68 11.47
C PRO A 127 7.63 -29.37 11.59
N ASN A 128 6.83 -28.97 12.57
CA ASN A 128 5.49 -29.54 12.83
C ASN A 128 4.34 -28.63 12.35
N ASN A 129 4.64 -27.43 11.81
CA ASN A 129 3.62 -26.43 11.47
C ASN A 129 3.94 -25.67 10.17
N SER A 130 4.69 -26.28 9.24
CA SER A 130 5.05 -25.66 7.96
C SER A 130 4.51 -26.41 6.76
N GLN A 131 4.52 -27.74 6.79
CA GLN A 131 4.03 -28.60 5.73
C GLN A 131 2.55 -28.96 5.94
N GLY A 132 1.83 -29.19 4.84
CA GLY A 132 0.43 -29.52 4.86
C GLY A 132 -0.50 -28.30 4.96
N LYS A 133 -1.77 -28.55 5.25
CA LYS A 133 -2.81 -27.52 5.28
C LYS A 133 -2.88 -26.90 6.67
N SER A 134 -2.94 -25.57 6.74
CA SER A 134 -3.30 -24.84 7.96
C SER A 134 -4.75 -25.07 8.34
N GLY A 135 -5.18 -24.60 9.49
CA GLY A 135 -6.59 -24.33 9.78
C GLY A 135 -7.21 -23.43 8.70
N THR A 136 -8.50 -23.20 8.78
CA THR A 136 -9.21 -22.24 7.91
C THR A 136 -9.67 -21.07 8.74
N ALA A 137 -9.25 -19.85 8.38
CA ALA A 137 -9.83 -18.63 8.93
C ALA A 137 -11.12 -18.32 8.17
N ASN A 138 -12.21 -18.16 8.92
CA ASN A 138 -13.57 -18.01 8.39
C ASN A 138 -14.13 -16.65 8.80
N PHE A 139 -14.69 -15.91 7.85
CA PHE A 139 -15.26 -14.59 8.06
C PHE A 139 -16.64 -14.49 7.43
N LEU A 140 -17.60 -14.03 8.21
CA LEU A 140 -18.86 -13.50 7.69
C LEU A 140 -18.62 -12.03 7.38
N ASP A 141 -18.83 -11.65 6.13
CA ASP A 141 -18.62 -10.28 5.64
C ASP A 141 -19.91 -9.74 4.99
N GLY A 142 -19.95 -8.44 4.74
CA GLY A 142 -21.14 -7.83 4.17
C GLY A 142 -21.16 -6.34 4.38
N GLY A 143 -22.19 -5.68 3.87
CA GLY A 143 -22.29 -4.24 4.01
C GLY A 143 -23.57 -3.67 3.42
N VAL A 144 -23.80 -2.40 3.74
CA VAL A 144 -24.88 -1.59 3.22
C VAL A 144 -24.35 -0.26 2.74
N LYS A 145 -24.86 0.22 1.60
CA LYS A 145 -24.55 1.56 1.09
C LYS A 145 -25.76 2.20 0.45
N GLY A 146 -25.84 3.52 0.57
CA GLY A 146 -26.88 4.31 -0.06
C GLY A 146 -26.32 5.57 -0.68
N SER A 147 -26.98 6.07 -1.73
CA SER A 147 -26.67 7.35 -2.34
C SER A 147 -27.92 8.05 -2.84
N LEU A 148 -27.84 9.38 -2.84
CA LEU A 148 -28.85 10.28 -3.40
C LEU A 148 -28.14 11.25 -4.36
N ASN A 149 -28.62 11.32 -5.59
CA ASN A 149 -28.21 12.30 -6.60
C ASN A 149 -29.40 13.20 -6.89
N VAL A 150 -29.17 14.50 -6.90
CA VAL A 150 -30.21 15.52 -7.13
C VAL A 150 -29.78 16.45 -8.24
N ASP A 151 -30.57 16.54 -9.31
CA ASP A 151 -30.44 17.55 -10.34
C ASP A 151 -31.30 18.77 -9.95
N MET A 152 -30.67 19.86 -9.61
CA MET A 152 -31.34 21.10 -9.20
C MET A 152 -31.74 21.98 -10.39
N GLY A 153 -31.45 21.54 -11.61
CA GLY A 153 -31.66 22.34 -12.83
C GLY A 153 -30.61 23.44 -13.01
N ARG A 154 -30.68 24.12 -14.13
CA ARG A 154 -29.75 25.21 -14.51
C ARG A 154 -28.26 24.82 -14.43
N GLY A 155 -27.96 23.54 -14.58
CA GLY A 155 -26.59 23.00 -14.53
C GLY A 155 -26.05 22.69 -13.14
N HIS A 156 -26.87 22.77 -12.09
CA HIS A 156 -26.50 22.43 -10.72
C HIS A 156 -26.94 21.01 -10.39
N ALA A 157 -26.03 20.20 -9.88
CA ALA A 157 -26.35 18.89 -9.32
C ALA A 157 -25.50 18.63 -8.08
N PHE A 158 -26.01 17.86 -7.14
CA PHE A 158 -25.22 17.33 -6.04
C PHE A 158 -25.50 15.86 -5.79
N SER A 159 -24.54 15.19 -5.20
CA SER A 159 -24.68 13.82 -4.74
C SER A 159 -24.15 13.67 -3.33
N ILE A 160 -24.80 12.79 -2.57
CA ILE A 160 -24.32 12.33 -1.27
C ILE A 160 -24.42 10.81 -1.22
N GLY A 161 -23.41 10.18 -0.67
CA GLY A 161 -23.37 8.74 -0.49
C GLY A 161 -22.73 8.38 0.83
N ALA A 162 -23.19 7.29 1.43
CA ALA A 162 -22.55 6.69 2.59
C ALA A 162 -22.69 5.18 2.56
N GLY A 163 -21.73 4.49 3.19
CA GLY A 163 -21.73 3.04 3.31
C GLY A 163 -20.99 2.56 4.55
N TYR A 164 -21.41 1.39 5.00
CA TYR A 164 -20.75 0.65 6.07
C TYR A 164 -20.53 -0.78 5.61
N GLU A 165 -19.28 -1.27 5.75
CA GLU A 165 -18.88 -2.59 5.29
C GLU A 165 -18.08 -3.33 6.37
N LEU A 166 -18.38 -4.61 6.53
CA LEU A 166 -17.52 -5.60 7.18
C LEU A 166 -16.80 -6.36 6.08
N ARG A 167 -15.48 -6.33 6.06
CA ARG A 167 -14.65 -6.97 5.05
C ARG A 167 -13.69 -7.96 5.70
N ALA A 168 -13.59 -9.17 5.16
CA ALA A 168 -12.55 -10.11 5.57
C ALA A 168 -11.16 -9.48 5.31
N PRO A 169 -10.16 -9.69 6.19
CA PRO A 169 -8.80 -9.25 5.94
C PRO A 169 -8.23 -9.86 4.67
N MET A 170 -7.21 -9.25 4.12
CA MET A 170 -6.53 -9.79 2.93
C MET A 170 -5.79 -11.08 3.28
N ALA A 171 -5.80 -12.06 2.40
CA ALA A 171 -5.08 -13.32 2.61
C ALA A 171 -3.55 -13.11 2.71
N SER A 172 -3.01 -12.08 2.05
CA SER A 172 -1.60 -11.70 2.11
C SER A 172 -1.16 -11.19 3.49
N THR A 173 -2.08 -10.69 4.31
CA THR A 173 -1.80 -10.19 5.67
C THR A 173 -2.32 -11.11 6.76
N ALA A 174 -2.88 -12.27 6.39
CA ALA A 174 -3.52 -13.19 7.34
C ALA A 174 -2.53 -14.09 8.09
N PHE A 175 -1.32 -14.28 7.56
CA PHE A 175 -0.29 -15.14 8.14
C PHE A 175 0.89 -14.31 8.64
N ILE A 176 1.50 -14.72 9.77
CA ILE A 176 2.66 -14.02 10.34
C ILE A 176 3.86 -14.11 9.38
N SER A 177 4.21 -15.34 8.99
CA SER A 177 5.27 -15.63 8.03
C SER A 177 4.88 -16.83 7.18
N PRO A 178 4.17 -16.63 6.06
CA PRO A 178 3.69 -17.72 5.24
C PRO A 178 4.82 -18.50 4.55
N GLU A 179 6.04 -17.98 4.51
CA GLU A 179 7.22 -18.68 4.02
C GLU A 179 7.71 -19.74 5.00
N ILE A 180 7.49 -19.54 6.31
CA ILE A 180 8.02 -20.39 7.38
C ILE A 180 6.95 -21.31 7.98
N SER A 181 5.76 -20.77 8.31
CA SER A 181 4.77 -21.51 9.08
C SER A 181 3.32 -21.34 8.61
N ASN A 182 2.43 -22.17 9.18
CA ASN A 182 0.99 -22.13 8.95
C ASN A 182 0.26 -21.16 9.91
N ASP A 183 0.99 -20.38 10.73
CA ASP A 183 0.41 -19.57 11.78
C ASP A 183 -0.31 -18.35 11.23
N PHE A 184 -1.58 -18.23 11.61
CA PHE A 184 -2.34 -17.02 11.39
C PHE A 184 -1.88 -15.91 12.34
N VAL A 185 -2.02 -14.68 11.88
CA VAL A 185 -1.85 -13.51 12.73
C VAL A 185 -2.85 -13.54 13.89
N THR A 186 -2.38 -13.25 15.09
CA THR A 186 -3.22 -13.21 16.29
C THR A 186 -4.26 -12.09 16.19
N ASN A 187 -5.47 -12.34 16.69
CA ASN A 187 -6.58 -11.38 16.69
C ASN A 187 -7.04 -10.92 15.30
N LEU A 188 -6.86 -11.75 14.29
CA LEU A 188 -7.36 -11.49 12.93
C LEU A 188 -8.89 -11.36 12.95
N LYS A 189 -9.43 -10.22 12.52
CA LYS A 189 -10.85 -9.88 12.54
C LYS A 189 -11.28 -9.20 11.25
N ASN A 190 -12.58 -9.18 10.99
CA ASN A 190 -13.11 -8.36 9.91
C ASN A 190 -12.74 -6.89 10.11
N GLU A 191 -12.30 -6.28 9.03
CA GLU A 191 -12.18 -4.83 8.94
C GLU A 191 -13.59 -4.21 8.93
N ARG A 192 -13.74 -3.08 9.58
CA ARG A 192 -14.95 -2.26 9.58
C ARG A 192 -14.65 -1.00 8.81
N ILE A 193 -15.46 -0.73 7.81
CA ILE A 193 -15.22 0.40 6.92
C ILE A 193 -16.48 1.25 6.90
N PHE A 194 -16.37 2.48 7.34
CA PHE A 194 -17.34 3.54 7.09
C PHE A 194 -16.80 4.46 6.03
N SER A 195 -17.60 4.81 5.03
CA SER A 195 -17.23 5.79 4.01
C SER A 195 -18.41 6.69 3.68
N SER A 196 -18.14 7.97 3.46
CA SER A 196 -19.12 8.95 3.00
C SER A 196 -18.49 9.92 2.01
N GLU A 197 -19.28 10.41 1.10
CA GLU A 197 -18.88 11.38 0.09
C GLU A 197 -20.01 12.36 -0.18
N PHE A 198 -19.65 13.61 -0.40
CA PHE A 198 -20.49 14.65 -0.92
C PHE A 198 -19.83 15.27 -2.14
N SER A 199 -20.61 15.46 -3.23
CA SER A 199 -20.12 16.12 -4.45
C SER A 199 -21.13 17.13 -4.94
N TYR A 200 -20.62 18.26 -5.40
CA TYR A 200 -21.39 19.31 -6.07
C TYR A 200 -20.83 19.54 -7.46
N LEU A 201 -21.70 19.52 -8.45
CA LEU A 201 -21.38 19.77 -9.85
C LEU A 201 -22.12 21.03 -10.32
N TYR A 202 -21.38 21.88 -11.00
CA TYR A 202 -21.94 22.99 -11.76
C TYR A 202 -21.51 22.92 -13.23
N ARG A 203 -22.44 23.07 -14.14
CA ARG A 203 -22.14 23.06 -15.58
C ARG A 203 -22.99 24.08 -16.34
N ASN A 204 -22.32 24.93 -17.11
CA ASN A 204 -22.94 25.82 -18.07
C ASN A 204 -22.17 25.82 -19.42
N ALA A 205 -22.43 26.79 -20.29
CA ALA A 205 -21.81 26.81 -21.62
C ALA A 205 -20.29 27.00 -21.62
N TRP A 206 -19.73 27.66 -20.60
CA TRP A 206 -18.31 28.01 -20.53
C TRP A 206 -17.57 27.43 -19.31
N LEU A 207 -18.29 26.94 -18.30
CA LEU A 207 -17.72 26.38 -17.08
C LEU A 207 -18.32 25.02 -16.76
N SER A 208 -17.47 24.04 -16.48
CA SER A 208 -17.82 22.80 -15.80
C SER A 208 -16.94 22.68 -14.57
N ALA A 209 -17.51 22.69 -13.36
CA ALA A 209 -16.77 22.62 -12.11
C ALA A 209 -17.41 21.57 -11.19
N ASN A 210 -16.56 20.88 -10.43
CA ASN A 210 -17.00 19.99 -9.37
C ASN A 210 -16.17 20.23 -8.10
N VAL A 211 -16.82 20.04 -6.96
CA VAL A 211 -16.19 20.01 -5.63
C VAL A 211 -16.69 18.77 -4.94
N SER A 212 -15.76 17.95 -4.45
CA SER A 212 -16.07 16.73 -3.69
C SER A 212 -15.36 16.78 -2.33
N GLY A 213 -16.06 16.31 -1.30
CA GLY A 213 -15.49 16.07 0.01
C GLY A 213 -15.79 14.63 0.42
N TYR A 214 -14.83 13.95 1.01
CA TYR A 214 -15.00 12.57 1.46
C TYR A 214 -14.42 12.35 2.85
N TYR A 215 -14.97 11.35 3.53
CA TYR A 215 -14.47 10.82 4.79
C TYR A 215 -14.62 9.31 4.81
N SER A 216 -13.54 8.61 5.17
CA SER A 216 -13.56 7.17 5.41
C SER A 216 -12.81 6.84 6.69
N ARG A 217 -13.36 5.92 7.47
CA ARG A 217 -12.75 5.37 8.66
C ARG A 217 -12.72 3.86 8.56
N LEU A 218 -11.53 3.31 8.74
CA LEU A 218 -11.28 1.87 8.75
C LEU A 218 -10.88 1.48 10.18
N GLU A 219 -11.42 0.36 10.67
CA GLU A 219 -11.05 -0.23 11.96
C GLU A 219 -10.72 -1.71 11.80
N ASN A 220 -9.93 -2.25 12.71
CA ASN A 220 -9.42 -3.62 12.69
C ASN A 220 -8.58 -3.94 11.44
N VAL A 221 -7.94 -2.95 10.84
CA VAL A 221 -7.04 -3.19 9.70
C VAL A 221 -5.84 -4.01 10.16
N THR A 222 -5.45 -4.97 9.34
CA THR A 222 -4.24 -5.76 9.53
C THR A 222 -3.24 -5.38 8.46
N GLU A 223 -2.09 -4.89 8.88
CA GLU A 223 -0.95 -4.62 7.99
C GLU A 223 0.15 -5.63 8.22
N TRP A 224 0.82 -5.99 7.16
CA TRP A 224 1.97 -6.86 7.17
C TRP A 224 3.14 -6.18 6.46
N GLN A 225 4.32 -6.23 7.07
CA GLN A 225 5.56 -5.70 6.52
C GLN A 225 6.68 -6.72 6.66
N ASN A 226 7.60 -6.69 5.72
CA ASN A 226 8.80 -7.48 5.71
C ASN A 226 9.98 -6.56 5.40
N PHE A 227 11.01 -6.59 6.21
CA PHE A 227 12.22 -5.79 6.02
C PHE A 227 13.44 -6.47 6.64
N TYR A 228 14.61 -6.14 6.13
CA TYR A 228 15.86 -6.56 6.74
C TYR A 228 16.16 -5.68 7.97
N ASN A 229 16.43 -6.31 9.10
CA ASN A 229 16.79 -5.65 10.35
C ASN A 229 18.25 -5.87 10.64
N ASP A 230 19.05 -4.79 10.60
CA ASP A 230 20.50 -4.83 10.81
C ASP A 230 20.86 -5.27 12.24
N ASP A 231 20.03 -4.94 13.25
CA ASP A 231 20.26 -5.32 14.64
C ASP A 231 20.20 -6.82 14.84
N GLU A 232 19.28 -7.47 14.13
CA GLU A 232 19.04 -8.91 14.20
C GLU A 232 19.79 -9.70 13.12
N ASN A 233 20.42 -9.00 12.15
CA ASN A 233 21.06 -9.59 10.97
C ASN A 233 20.13 -10.61 10.26
N SER A 234 18.86 -10.27 10.13
CA SER A 234 17.79 -11.16 9.69
C SER A 234 16.63 -10.38 9.08
N PHE A 235 15.88 -11.00 8.17
CA PHE A 235 14.57 -10.47 7.81
C PHE A 235 13.61 -10.58 8.99
N THR A 236 12.81 -9.54 9.16
CA THR A 236 11.75 -9.45 10.17
C THR A 236 10.40 -9.37 9.46
N TYR A 237 9.48 -10.25 9.83
CA TYR A 237 8.09 -10.26 9.40
C TYR A 237 7.25 -9.64 10.51
N VAL A 238 6.58 -8.54 10.23
CA VAL A 238 5.79 -7.80 11.21
C VAL A 238 4.34 -7.75 10.80
N SER A 239 3.45 -8.12 11.71
CA SER A 239 2.01 -7.98 11.56
C SER A 239 1.47 -7.02 12.61
N MET A 240 0.76 -6.00 12.18
CA MET A 240 0.08 -5.02 13.02
C MET A 240 -1.43 -5.21 12.88
N THR A 241 -2.11 -5.64 13.93
CA THR A 241 -3.56 -5.88 13.94
C THR A 241 -4.31 -4.84 14.74
N GLY A 242 -5.55 -4.57 14.36
CA GLY A 242 -6.39 -3.60 15.07
C GLY A 242 -6.05 -2.15 14.76
N LEU A 243 -5.34 -1.90 13.66
CA LEU A 243 -5.13 -0.53 13.18
C LEU A 243 -6.46 0.14 12.86
N LYS A 244 -6.54 1.41 13.23
CA LYS A 244 -7.61 2.32 12.84
C LYS A 244 -7.01 3.39 11.95
N LYS A 245 -7.66 3.65 10.83
CA LYS A 245 -7.21 4.62 9.84
C LYS A 245 -8.31 5.60 9.49
N GLU A 246 -7.92 6.82 9.19
CA GLU A 246 -8.79 7.85 8.66
C GLU A 246 -8.26 8.37 7.34
N TYR A 247 -9.18 8.51 6.39
CA TYR A 247 -8.97 9.10 5.08
C TYR A 247 -10.01 10.19 4.89
N TYR A 248 -9.59 11.41 4.67
CA TYR A 248 -10.50 12.51 4.36
C TYR A 248 -9.82 13.53 3.47
N GLY A 249 -10.61 14.22 2.69
CA GLY A 249 -10.07 15.21 1.78
C GLY A 249 -11.15 15.99 1.04
N VAL A 250 -10.66 16.98 0.33
CA VAL A 250 -11.45 17.81 -0.59
C VAL A 250 -10.75 17.82 -1.93
N GLU A 251 -11.53 17.64 -2.99
CA GLU A 251 -11.11 17.69 -4.38
C GLU A 251 -11.92 18.75 -5.13
N VAL A 252 -11.23 19.53 -5.93
CA VAL A 252 -11.84 20.57 -6.76
C VAL A 252 -11.34 20.42 -8.19
N GLY A 253 -12.24 20.38 -9.15
CA GLY A 253 -11.91 20.37 -10.56
C GLY A 253 -12.73 21.42 -11.31
N ALA A 254 -12.10 22.14 -12.23
CA ALA A 254 -12.81 23.06 -13.10
C ALA A 254 -12.23 23.06 -14.52
N LYS A 255 -13.13 23.15 -15.48
CA LYS A 255 -12.83 23.34 -16.89
C LYS A 255 -13.51 24.59 -17.38
N PHE A 256 -12.72 25.56 -17.83
CA PHE A 256 -13.17 26.83 -18.40
C PHE A 256 -12.97 26.79 -19.91
N LYS A 257 -14.03 26.97 -20.66
CA LYS A 257 -14.00 27.15 -22.09
C LYS A 257 -13.68 28.64 -22.40
N LEU A 258 -12.39 28.95 -22.58
CA LEU A 258 -11.94 30.33 -22.78
C LEU A 258 -12.33 30.86 -24.16
N THR A 259 -12.20 30.00 -25.16
CA THR A 259 -12.62 30.25 -26.55
C THR A 259 -13.20 29.00 -27.19
N SER A 260 -13.56 29.02 -28.46
CA SER A 260 -13.98 27.82 -29.18
C SER A 260 -12.86 26.80 -29.41
N TRP A 261 -11.61 27.21 -29.24
CA TRP A 261 -10.42 26.39 -29.52
C TRP A 261 -9.48 26.25 -28.31
N LEU A 262 -9.75 26.93 -27.16
CA LEU A 262 -8.89 26.93 -25.98
C LEU A 262 -9.71 26.68 -24.72
N ASP A 263 -9.32 25.64 -23.99
CA ASP A 263 -9.83 25.31 -22.67
C ASP A 263 -8.72 25.46 -21.59
N LEU A 264 -9.08 26.00 -20.43
CA LEU A 264 -8.28 25.96 -19.20
C LEU A 264 -8.86 24.92 -18.28
N LYS A 265 -8.01 24.02 -17.78
CA LYS A 265 -8.37 23.00 -16.77
C LYS A 265 -7.61 23.27 -15.47
N THR A 266 -8.29 23.16 -14.36
CA THR A 266 -7.65 23.23 -13.04
C THR A 266 -8.12 22.08 -12.18
N LEU A 267 -7.22 21.56 -11.36
CA LEU A 267 -7.49 20.52 -10.39
C LEU A 267 -6.71 20.83 -9.10
N GLY A 268 -7.34 20.60 -7.97
CA GLY A 268 -6.70 20.64 -6.66
C GLY A 268 -7.25 19.55 -5.76
N ALA A 269 -6.39 18.91 -5.02
CA ALA A 269 -6.76 17.93 -4.00
C ALA A 269 -5.90 18.13 -2.75
N MET A 270 -6.55 18.14 -1.59
CA MET A 270 -5.90 18.09 -0.28
C MET A 270 -6.53 16.97 0.53
N SER A 271 -5.72 16.08 1.03
CA SER A 271 -6.17 14.91 1.78
C SER A 271 -5.32 14.62 3.01
N GLU A 272 -5.86 13.85 3.93
CA GLU A 272 -5.17 13.12 4.98
C GLU A 272 -5.48 11.63 4.87
N ALA A 273 -4.45 10.82 5.06
CA ALA A 273 -4.53 9.36 5.09
C ALA A 273 -3.57 8.87 6.19
N LYS A 274 -4.09 8.54 7.37
CA LYS A 274 -3.25 8.28 8.54
C LYS A 274 -3.83 7.25 9.51
N ASN A 275 -2.94 6.65 10.29
CA ASN A 275 -3.30 5.86 11.45
C ASN A 275 -3.78 6.78 12.59
N ILE A 276 -4.81 6.36 13.33
CA ILE A 276 -5.38 7.13 14.45
C ILE A 276 -5.23 6.42 15.81
N ASN A 277 -4.51 5.31 15.85
CA ASN A 277 -4.18 4.61 17.09
C ASN A 277 -2.80 3.96 17.03
N ASN A 278 -2.29 3.60 18.20
CA ASN A 278 -1.17 2.68 18.37
C ASN A 278 -1.70 1.25 18.48
N VAL A 279 -0.88 0.26 18.13
CA VAL A 279 -1.28 -1.15 18.08
C VAL A 279 -0.21 -2.06 18.65
N ASN A 280 -0.60 -3.30 18.95
CA ASN A 280 0.36 -4.36 19.20
C ASN A 280 0.86 -4.91 17.86
N ALA A 281 2.17 -4.95 17.71
CA ALA A 281 2.85 -5.62 16.61
C ALA A 281 3.26 -7.02 17.05
N VAL A 282 3.04 -7.99 16.18
CA VAL A 282 3.55 -9.35 16.31
C VAL A 282 4.60 -9.54 15.26
N TYR A 283 5.79 -9.98 15.63
CA TYR A 283 6.87 -10.15 14.67
C TYR A 283 7.64 -11.45 14.85
N MET A 284 8.23 -11.93 13.76
CA MET A 284 9.04 -13.12 13.68
C MET A 284 10.31 -12.81 12.87
N LEU A 285 11.43 -13.38 13.28
CA LEU A 285 12.70 -13.29 12.54
C LEU A 285 12.85 -14.47 11.59
N SER A 286 13.43 -14.27 10.42
CA SER A 286 13.66 -15.37 9.46
C SER A 286 14.64 -16.42 9.95
N LYS A 287 15.42 -16.13 11.00
CA LYS A 287 16.37 -17.02 11.66
C LYS A 287 15.82 -17.72 12.91
N SER A 288 14.57 -17.44 13.29
CA SER A 288 13.94 -18.01 14.49
C SER A 288 12.46 -18.26 14.24
N ALA A 289 11.91 -19.32 14.81
CA ALA A 289 10.46 -19.59 14.82
C ALA A 289 9.74 -18.89 15.98
N GLU A 290 10.47 -18.16 16.81
CA GLU A 290 9.89 -17.46 17.96
C GLU A 290 9.07 -16.27 17.50
N VAL A 291 7.91 -16.12 18.12
CA VAL A 291 6.98 -15.02 17.88
C VAL A 291 7.11 -14.02 19.01
N TYR A 292 7.48 -12.82 18.67
CA TYR A 292 7.64 -11.70 19.60
C TYR A 292 6.45 -10.77 19.49
N GLN A 293 6.17 -10.04 20.56
CA GLN A 293 5.14 -9.01 20.61
C GLN A 293 5.68 -7.73 21.25
N ASP A 294 5.30 -6.59 20.69
CA ASP A 294 5.59 -5.29 21.26
C ASP A 294 4.50 -4.29 20.87
N LYS A 295 4.35 -3.22 21.64
CA LYS A 295 3.48 -2.12 21.28
C LYS A 295 4.18 -1.20 20.28
N ALA A 296 3.56 -0.99 19.13
CA ALA A 296 4.05 -0.10 18.09
C ALA A 296 3.33 1.26 18.15
N TYR A 297 4.11 2.31 18.29
CA TYR A 297 3.61 3.70 18.34
C TYR A 297 3.55 4.28 16.94
N VAL A 298 2.47 3.96 16.23
CA VAL A 298 2.25 4.29 14.80
C VAL A 298 1.10 5.27 14.59
N MET A 299 0.54 5.83 15.66
CA MET A 299 -0.48 6.88 15.55
C MET A 299 0.09 8.10 14.81
N ASN A 300 -0.72 8.70 13.94
CA ASN A 300 -0.36 9.79 13.04
C ASN A 300 0.64 9.44 11.91
N MET A 301 1.06 8.18 11.78
CA MET A 301 1.79 7.73 10.57
C MET A 301 0.84 7.75 9.37
N ARG A 302 1.32 8.32 8.27
CA ARG A 302 0.56 8.51 7.02
C ARG A 302 0.84 7.40 6.02
N GLU A 303 -0.08 7.21 5.11
CA GLU A 303 0.14 6.34 3.95
C GLU A 303 1.30 6.86 3.12
N SER A 304 2.11 5.94 2.61
CA SER A 304 3.34 6.26 1.90
C SER A 304 3.18 6.26 0.39
N GLY A 305 4.06 7.00 -0.30
CA GLY A 305 4.20 6.96 -1.76
C GLY A 305 3.10 7.68 -2.54
N THR A 306 2.08 8.24 -1.86
CA THR A 306 1.00 9.00 -2.50
C THR A 306 1.08 10.45 -2.04
N PRO A 307 1.11 11.45 -2.95
CA PRO A 307 1.05 12.84 -2.56
C PRO A 307 -0.33 13.16 -1.95
N LEU A 308 -0.33 13.73 -0.75
CA LEU A 308 -1.55 14.16 -0.06
C LEU A 308 -2.00 15.57 -0.45
N THR A 309 -1.18 16.29 -1.21
CA THR A 309 -1.52 17.56 -1.84
C THR A 309 -1.14 17.51 -3.30
N VAL A 310 -2.12 17.74 -4.16
CA VAL A 310 -1.94 17.77 -5.62
C VAL A 310 -2.61 19.00 -6.18
N GLY A 311 -1.93 19.65 -7.11
CA GLY A 311 -2.50 20.74 -7.91
C GLY A 311 -2.16 20.53 -9.39
N SER A 312 -3.04 20.95 -10.29
CA SER A 312 -2.77 20.93 -11.72
C SER A 312 -3.44 22.10 -12.41
N ILE A 313 -2.72 22.73 -13.33
CA ILE A 313 -3.24 23.72 -14.27
C ILE A 313 -2.86 23.27 -15.65
N GLY A 314 -3.87 23.13 -16.54
CA GLY A 314 -3.69 22.63 -17.89
C GLY A 314 -4.31 23.56 -18.93
N LEU A 315 -3.66 23.73 -20.07
CA LEU A 315 -4.17 24.40 -21.25
C LEU A 315 -4.36 23.38 -22.37
N ASP A 316 -5.58 23.28 -22.89
CA ASP A 316 -5.92 22.45 -24.06
C ASP A 316 -6.29 23.33 -25.23
N ALA A 317 -5.53 23.28 -26.30
CA ALA A 317 -5.82 24.01 -27.53
C ALA A 317 -6.10 23.05 -28.71
N HIS A 318 -7.15 23.37 -29.48
CA HIS A 318 -7.54 22.58 -30.64
C HIS A 318 -7.88 23.53 -31.81
N VAL A 319 -7.03 23.56 -32.82
CA VAL A 319 -7.25 24.43 -34.00
C VAL A 319 -6.75 23.75 -35.29
N ASN A 320 -7.59 23.70 -36.33
CA ASN A 320 -7.23 23.20 -37.65
C ASN A 320 -6.50 21.83 -37.65
N GLY A 321 -6.97 20.90 -36.80
CA GLY A 321 -6.39 19.56 -36.64
C GLY A 321 -5.10 19.51 -35.82
N TRP A 322 -4.61 20.62 -35.28
CA TRP A 322 -3.61 20.65 -34.23
C TRP A 322 -4.28 20.49 -32.88
N PHE A 323 -3.60 19.83 -31.98
CA PHE A 323 -3.91 19.84 -30.55
C PHE A 323 -2.63 20.07 -29.74
N VAL A 324 -2.76 20.83 -28.68
CA VAL A 324 -1.69 21.11 -27.72
C VAL A 324 -2.26 21.00 -26.33
N ASN A 325 -1.65 20.14 -25.50
CA ASN A 325 -1.96 20.03 -24.07
C ASN A 325 -0.70 20.35 -23.29
N LEU A 326 -0.75 21.38 -22.46
CA LEU A 326 0.31 21.76 -21.55
C LEU A 326 -0.24 21.69 -20.13
N ASN A 327 0.36 20.84 -19.27
CA ASN A 327 -0.07 20.65 -17.90
C ASN A 327 1.08 20.95 -16.94
N ALA A 328 0.86 21.84 -15.96
CA ALA A 328 1.75 22.06 -14.84
C ALA A 328 1.13 21.41 -13.60
N ASN A 329 1.82 20.40 -13.07
CA ASN A 329 1.39 19.58 -11.95
C ASN A 329 2.25 19.87 -10.72
N TYR A 330 1.62 20.07 -9.58
CA TYR A 330 2.28 20.26 -8.28
C TYR A 330 1.99 19.08 -7.37
N TYR A 331 3.01 18.57 -6.69
CA TYR A 331 2.91 17.47 -5.74
C TYR A 331 3.59 17.87 -4.43
N ASP A 332 2.96 17.58 -3.30
CA ASP A 332 3.55 17.75 -1.96
C ASP A 332 2.96 16.76 -0.95
N ARG A 333 3.52 16.77 0.26
CA ARG A 333 3.13 15.91 1.37
C ARG A 333 3.20 14.43 1.00
N ILE A 334 4.33 14.03 0.39
CA ILE A 334 4.67 12.65 0.05
C ILE A 334 5.44 12.06 1.22
N TYR A 335 4.87 11.08 1.91
CA TYR A 335 5.52 10.42 3.05
C TYR A 335 6.16 9.11 2.63
N LEU A 336 7.29 8.76 3.26
CA LEU A 336 7.97 7.49 3.05
C LEU A 336 7.31 6.40 3.90
N SER A 337 7.51 5.13 3.51
CA SER A 337 7.10 4.00 4.33
C SER A 337 7.88 4.01 5.65
N TYR A 338 7.18 3.99 6.75
CA TYR A 338 7.78 3.97 8.09
C TYR A 338 8.14 2.56 8.52
N SER A 339 9.16 2.43 9.38
CA SER A 339 9.53 1.18 10.03
C SER A 339 8.86 1.05 11.39
N PRO A 340 7.99 0.03 11.60
CA PRO A 340 7.38 -0.18 12.91
C PRO A 340 8.41 -0.51 14.00
N SER A 341 9.51 -1.19 13.66
CA SER A 341 10.50 -1.64 14.62
C SER A 341 11.18 -0.50 15.39
N TYR A 342 11.35 0.66 14.75
CA TYR A 342 11.87 1.85 15.42
C TYR A 342 10.89 2.49 16.41
N ARG A 343 9.63 2.10 16.35
CA ARG A 343 8.52 2.64 17.14
C ARG A 343 7.98 1.66 18.17
N TYR A 344 8.72 0.55 18.41
CA TYR A 344 8.39 -0.39 19.47
C TYR A 344 8.65 0.24 20.84
N GLU A 345 7.78 -0.05 21.80
CA GLU A 345 7.89 0.46 23.19
C GLU A 345 9.26 0.15 23.81
N LYS A 346 9.75 -1.07 23.63
CA LYS A 346 11.08 -1.49 24.08
C LYS A 346 12.20 -0.65 23.46
N VAL A 347 12.13 -0.37 22.15
CA VAL A 347 13.14 0.44 21.45
C VAL A 347 13.11 1.88 21.96
N LEU A 348 11.93 2.47 22.11
CA LEU A 348 11.77 3.83 22.59
C LEU A 348 12.20 3.98 24.04
N THR A 349 11.92 2.99 24.90
CA THR A 349 12.38 2.95 26.30
C THR A 349 13.90 2.87 26.37
N ASN A 350 14.53 2.03 25.56
CA ASN A 350 16.00 1.92 25.49
C ASN A 350 16.63 3.24 25.02
N ARG A 351 16.04 3.93 24.04
CA ARG A 351 16.50 5.25 23.59
C ARG A 351 16.38 6.31 24.66
N GLN A 352 15.30 6.30 25.44
CA GLN A 352 15.13 7.21 26.59
C GLN A 352 16.19 6.97 27.66
N ALA A 353 16.51 5.71 27.96
CA ALA A 353 17.58 5.37 28.90
C ALA A 353 18.95 5.83 28.37
N ALA A 354 19.22 5.62 27.07
CA ALA A 354 20.44 6.09 26.43
C ALA A 354 20.55 7.64 26.43
N TYR A 355 19.45 8.36 26.20
CA TYR A 355 19.44 9.81 26.31
C TYR A 355 19.74 10.29 27.73
N LYS A 356 19.15 9.67 28.75
CA LYS A 356 19.44 10.02 30.16
C LYS A 356 20.90 9.80 30.55
N ALA A 357 21.53 8.75 29.98
CA ALA A 357 22.92 8.44 30.24
C ALA A 357 23.90 9.33 29.42
N PHE A 358 23.54 9.68 28.18
CA PHE A 358 24.39 10.36 27.21
C PHE A 358 23.61 11.40 26.41
N PRO A 359 23.15 12.51 27.04
CA PRO A 359 22.26 13.47 26.38
C PRO A 359 22.91 14.22 25.20
N GLU A 360 24.23 14.29 25.16
CA GLU A 360 24.99 14.90 24.07
C GLU A 360 25.03 14.05 22.79
N ILE A 361 24.70 12.75 22.89
CA ILE A 361 24.75 11.81 21.78
C ILE A 361 23.36 11.45 21.27
N PHE A 362 22.40 11.30 22.17
CA PHE A 362 21.06 10.81 21.87
C PHE A 362 20.02 11.93 22.00
N ALA A 363 19.08 11.97 21.06
CA ALA A 363 17.95 12.87 21.13
C ALA A 363 16.96 12.44 22.23
N PRO A 364 16.30 13.40 22.94
CA PRO A 364 15.32 13.10 23.98
C PRO A 364 14.15 12.31 23.40
N THR A 365 13.71 11.30 24.15
CA THR A 365 12.54 10.47 23.83
C THR A 365 11.68 10.39 25.06
N THR A 366 10.40 10.75 24.98
CA THR A 366 9.46 10.60 26.10
C THR A 366 8.38 9.58 25.79
N LEU A 367 7.99 8.80 26.80
CA LEU A 367 6.86 7.85 26.74
C LEU A 367 5.64 8.39 27.48
N ASP A 368 5.77 9.51 28.18
CA ASP A 368 4.74 10.06 29.05
C ASP A 368 3.60 10.66 28.27
N GLY A 369 2.41 10.11 28.44
CA GLY A 369 1.17 10.70 28.00
C GLY A 369 1.04 10.94 26.49
N MET A 370 1.79 10.24 25.67
CA MET A 370 1.85 10.39 24.20
C MET A 370 2.58 11.65 23.70
N SER A 371 3.26 12.40 24.51
CA SER A 371 4.16 13.44 24.05
C SER A 371 5.51 12.85 23.66
N TRP A 372 5.61 12.41 22.43
CA TRP A 372 6.86 12.03 21.78
C TRP A 372 7.60 13.30 21.37
N THR A 373 8.90 13.32 21.48
CA THR A 373 9.66 14.28 20.68
C THR A 373 9.42 13.94 19.21
N GLU A 374 9.17 14.94 18.40
CA GLU A 374 8.88 14.75 16.96
C GLU A 374 9.93 13.88 16.27
N ASP A 375 11.20 13.98 16.67
CA ASP A 375 12.31 13.22 16.10
C ASP A 375 12.28 11.72 16.43
N ALA A 376 11.65 11.31 17.53
CA ALA A 376 11.67 9.92 17.97
C ALA A 376 10.75 9.00 17.17
N VAL A 377 9.63 9.55 16.68
CA VAL A 377 8.58 8.82 15.95
C VAL A 377 8.16 9.51 14.66
N ALA A 378 8.78 10.64 14.30
CA ALA A 378 8.48 11.35 13.07
C ALA A 378 8.62 10.44 11.85
N GLN A 379 7.66 10.57 10.93
CA GLN A 379 7.72 9.91 9.63
C GLN A 379 8.42 10.82 8.63
N GLU A 380 9.34 10.26 7.86
CA GLU A 380 10.06 11.02 6.84
C GLU A 380 9.12 11.51 5.74
N LYS A 381 9.23 12.81 5.42
CA LYS A 381 8.52 13.47 4.33
C LYS A 381 9.46 13.68 3.13
N GLY A 382 9.00 13.33 1.95
CA GLY A 382 9.70 13.59 0.70
C GLY A 382 9.55 15.06 0.26
N HIS A 383 10.51 15.49 -0.56
CA HIS A 383 10.43 16.79 -1.22
C HIS A 383 9.40 16.76 -2.36
N GLY A 384 8.48 17.72 -2.36
CA GLY A 384 7.50 17.94 -3.42
C GLY A 384 8.03 18.86 -4.53
N GLY A 385 7.18 19.24 -5.46
CA GLY A 385 7.57 20.18 -6.51
C GLY A 385 6.65 20.21 -7.72
N TRP A 386 7.07 20.96 -8.72
CA TRP A 386 6.36 21.12 -9.99
C TRP A 386 6.94 20.22 -11.07
N MET A 387 6.05 19.64 -11.87
CA MET A 387 6.35 18.88 -13.08
C MET A 387 5.47 19.39 -14.21
N VAL A 388 6.05 19.66 -15.37
CA VAL A 388 5.35 20.17 -16.55
C VAL A 388 5.38 19.12 -17.64
N ASP A 389 4.21 18.82 -18.21
CA ASP A 389 4.05 17.87 -19.29
C ASP A 389 3.46 18.57 -20.53
N LEU A 390 3.95 18.22 -21.70
CA LEU A 390 3.51 18.73 -22.98
C LEU A 390 3.10 17.60 -23.91
N SER A 391 1.95 17.73 -24.53
CA SER A 391 1.57 16.90 -25.68
C SER A 391 1.17 17.81 -26.85
N ILE A 392 1.80 17.61 -28.00
CA ILE A 392 1.48 18.35 -29.23
C ILE A 392 1.30 17.36 -30.37
N GLY A 393 0.25 17.53 -31.14
CA GLY A 393 0.00 16.67 -32.27
C GLY A 393 -0.79 17.32 -33.40
N LYS A 394 -0.81 16.62 -34.51
CA LYS A 394 -1.49 17.04 -35.74
C LYS A 394 -2.25 15.87 -36.34
N SER A 395 -3.52 16.08 -36.61
CA SER A 395 -4.33 15.18 -37.44
C SER A 395 -4.45 15.72 -38.85
N VAL A 396 -4.06 14.93 -39.84
CA VAL A 396 -4.14 15.25 -41.27
C VAL A 396 -5.14 14.32 -41.90
N ARG A 397 -6.20 14.88 -42.49
CA ARG A 397 -7.20 14.12 -43.20
C ARG A 397 -6.70 13.82 -44.63
N LEU A 398 -6.70 12.55 -44.99
CA LEU A 398 -6.32 12.05 -46.32
C LEU A 398 -7.57 11.66 -47.09
N LYS A 399 -7.42 11.40 -48.41
CA LYS A 399 -8.54 10.92 -49.27
C LYS A 399 -9.14 9.60 -48.74
N LYS A 400 -8.31 8.73 -48.20
CA LYS A 400 -8.72 7.46 -47.57
C LYS A 400 -8.09 7.38 -46.17
N GLY A 401 -8.81 7.91 -45.15
CA GLY A 401 -8.39 7.83 -43.74
C GLY A 401 -7.79 9.11 -43.18
N SER A 402 -7.09 8.98 -42.07
CA SER A 402 -6.40 10.08 -41.39
C SER A 402 -5.05 9.65 -40.85
N LEU A 403 -4.08 10.56 -40.92
CA LEU A 403 -2.76 10.39 -40.36
C LEU A 403 -2.63 11.30 -39.13
N ASN A 404 -2.25 10.71 -37.98
CA ASN A 404 -2.10 11.44 -36.71
C ASN A 404 -0.67 11.34 -36.22
N PHE A 405 -0.11 12.49 -35.89
CA PHE A 405 1.20 12.65 -35.26
C PHE A 405 0.98 13.13 -33.85
N ASN A 406 1.71 12.58 -32.88
CA ASN A 406 1.70 13.02 -31.51
C ASN A 406 3.09 12.95 -30.91
N LEU A 407 3.58 14.07 -30.36
CA LEU A 407 4.77 14.18 -29.56
C LEU A 407 4.34 14.43 -28.11
N MET A 408 4.72 13.53 -27.21
CA MET A 408 4.50 13.66 -25.77
C MET A 408 5.85 13.85 -25.09
N ILE A 409 5.95 14.87 -24.24
CA ILE A 409 7.12 15.12 -23.39
C ILE A 409 6.62 15.19 -21.97
N THR A 410 7.12 14.30 -21.12
CA THR A 410 6.88 14.34 -19.67
C THR A 410 8.05 14.96 -18.96
N ASN A 411 7.76 15.67 -17.89
CA ASN A 411 8.77 16.39 -17.09
C ASN A 411 9.63 17.34 -17.93
N LEU A 412 9.00 18.25 -18.67
CA LEU A 412 9.65 19.22 -19.55
C LEU A 412 10.69 20.09 -18.83
N LEU A 413 10.51 20.32 -17.51
CA LEU A 413 11.44 21.07 -16.66
C LEU A 413 12.62 20.24 -16.17
N ASN A 414 12.69 18.94 -16.50
CA ASN A 414 13.70 17.99 -16.02
C ASN A 414 13.87 17.98 -14.49
N ASN A 415 12.78 18.12 -13.76
CA ASN A 415 12.81 18.11 -12.30
C ASN A 415 12.96 16.68 -11.78
N GLN A 416 14.14 16.34 -11.27
CA GLN A 416 14.47 15.03 -10.70
C GLN A 416 14.56 15.07 -9.17
N THR A 417 14.05 16.13 -8.53
CA THR A 417 14.15 16.29 -7.06
C THR A 417 12.88 15.88 -6.33
N ILE A 418 11.76 15.69 -7.04
CA ILE A 418 10.50 15.27 -6.42
C ILE A 418 10.65 13.82 -5.97
N VAL A 419 10.38 13.58 -4.70
CA VAL A 419 10.36 12.24 -4.11
C VAL A 419 9.04 11.56 -4.45
N THR A 420 9.11 10.39 -5.09
CA THR A 420 7.92 9.60 -5.47
C THR A 420 7.58 8.50 -4.47
N GLY A 421 8.45 8.24 -3.49
CA GLY A 421 8.31 7.23 -2.47
C GLY A 421 9.64 6.91 -1.82
N GLY A 422 9.67 5.81 -1.10
CA GLY A 422 10.85 5.34 -0.38
C GLY A 422 10.46 4.76 0.96
N TYR A 423 11.45 4.43 1.77
CA TYR A 423 11.26 3.83 3.08
C TYR A 423 12.36 4.22 4.06
N GLU A 424 12.03 4.17 5.34
CA GLU A 424 13.00 4.27 6.42
C GLU A 424 13.84 3.00 6.46
N GLN A 425 15.16 3.14 6.52
CA GLN A 425 16.06 1.99 6.65
C GLN A 425 16.23 1.62 8.12
N ASN A 426 16.17 0.33 8.43
CA ASN A 426 16.44 -0.19 9.76
C ASN A 426 17.95 -0.28 9.96
N SER A 427 18.54 0.78 10.49
CA SER A 427 19.96 0.85 10.83
C SER A 427 20.16 0.98 12.33
N ARG A 428 21.22 0.35 12.81
CA ARG A 428 21.56 0.28 14.23
C ARG A 428 22.20 1.57 14.73
N SER A 429 21.66 2.12 15.84
CA SER A 429 22.42 3.04 16.68
C SER A 429 23.27 2.23 17.65
N SER A 430 24.56 2.46 17.67
CA SER A 430 25.47 1.75 18.57
C SER A 430 26.56 2.65 19.13
N TYR A 431 27.04 2.31 20.28
CA TYR A 431 28.23 2.90 20.90
C TYR A 431 29.03 1.81 21.61
N THR A 432 30.31 2.05 21.80
CA THR A 432 31.17 1.24 22.68
C THR A 432 31.61 2.06 23.88
N LEU A 433 31.77 1.43 25.00
CA LEU A 433 32.36 2.07 26.17
C LEU A 433 33.87 1.71 26.23
N ASP A 434 34.70 2.68 26.65
CA ASP A 434 36.09 2.39 26.98
C ASP A 434 36.23 1.82 28.39
N SER A 435 37.47 1.57 28.83
CA SER A 435 37.79 1.05 30.17
C SER A 435 37.33 1.95 31.33
N ASN A 436 37.08 3.23 31.05
CA ASN A 436 36.64 4.21 32.04
C ASN A 436 35.12 4.41 32.01
N GLY A 437 34.40 3.70 31.14
CA GLY A 437 32.97 3.84 30.95
C GLY A 437 32.57 5.03 30.05
N GLU A 438 33.51 5.65 29.36
CA GLU A 438 33.24 6.73 28.41
C GLU A 438 32.83 6.19 27.05
N VAL A 439 31.93 6.91 26.39
CA VAL A 439 31.43 6.52 25.06
C VAL A 439 32.50 6.68 23.99
N LYS A 440 32.81 5.58 23.31
CA LYS A 440 33.66 5.56 22.11
C LYS A 440 32.86 5.22 20.87
N ASN A 441 33.27 5.83 19.73
CA ASN A 441 32.74 5.53 18.40
C ASN A 441 31.20 5.52 18.34
N PRO A 442 30.50 6.57 18.81
CA PRO A 442 29.06 6.62 18.75
C PRO A 442 28.60 6.57 17.28
N ARG A 443 27.74 5.63 16.95
CA ARG A 443 26.96 5.59 15.72
C ARG A 443 25.54 5.95 16.06
N TYR A 444 25.09 7.09 15.60
CA TYR A 444 23.73 7.56 15.79
C TYR A 444 23.01 7.63 14.44
N TYR A 445 21.89 6.91 14.35
CA TYR A 445 21.00 6.95 13.19
C TYR A 445 19.72 7.71 13.54
N GLN A 446 19.48 8.76 12.77
CA GLN A 446 18.16 9.39 12.69
C GLN A 446 17.46 8.88 11.44
N PHE A 447 16.15 8.63 11.49
CA PHE A 447 15.39 8.18 10.32
C PHE A 447 15.50 9.17 9.16
N SER A 448 15.40 10.47 9.47
CA SER A 448 15.57 11.56 8.52
C SER A 448 16.96 11.63 7.85
N LYS A 449 17.97 10.96 8.41
CA LYS A 449 19.34 10.96 7.86
C LYS A 449 19.67 9.72 7.04
N ASN A 450 18.85 8.67 7.09
CA ASN A 450 19.12 7.41 6.40
C ASN A 450 17.90 6.78 5.70
N PRO A 451 16.96 7.55 5.13
CA PRO A 451 15.88 7.00 4.33
C PRO A 451 16.37 6.65 2.93
N LYS A 452 15.81 5.61 2.35
CA LYS A 452 15.93 5.37 0.91
C LYS A 452 14.81 6.09 0.18
N LYS A 453 15.16 6.98 -0.75
CA LYS A 453 14.21 7.79 -1.52
C LYS A 453 14.22 7.38 -2.98
N TYR A 454 13.05 7.38 -3.59
CA TYR A 454 12.85 7.25 -5.03
C TYR A 454 12.44 8.61 -5.57
N TYR A 455 12.96 8.93 -6.75
CA TYR A 455 12.77 10.25 -7.35
C TYR A 455 12.06 10.13 -8.70
N THR A 456 11.52 11.25 -9.17
CA THR A 456 11.01 11.39 -10.53
C THR A 456 12.10 11.14 -11.55
N TRP A 457 11.71 10.51 -12.66
CA TRP A 457 12.58 10.39 -13.84
C TRP A 457 12.80 11.77 -14.48
N GLY A 458 13.93 11.94 -15.15
CA GLY A 458 14.20 13.12 -15.97
C GLY A 458 13.22 13.25 -17.15
N THR A 459 13.45 14.25 -17.98
CA THR A 459 12.64 14.47 -19.19
C THR A 459 12.62 13.23 -20.05
N ASN A 460 11.40 12.80 -20.41
CA ASN A 460 11.16 11.66 -21.28
C ASN A 460 10.23 12.07 -22.42
N GLY A 461 10.47 11.56 -23.62
CA GLY A 461 9.68 11.87 -24.80
C GLY A 461 9.25 10.64 -25.57
N MET A 462 8.06 10.70 -26.13
CA MET A 462 7.52 9.68 -27.02
C MET A 462 6.93 10.36 -28.26
N PHE A 463 7.33 9.88 -29.44
CA PHE A 463 6.72 10.28 -30.71
C PHE A 463 5.93 9.12 -31.28
N GLN A 464 4.66 9.37 -31.59
CA GLN A 464 3.74 8.38 -32.14
C GLN A 464 3.18 8.85 -33.48
N VAL A 465 3.16 7.95 -34.42
CA VAL A 465 2.46 8.13 -35.73
C VAL A 465 1.41 7.04 -35.85
N SER A 466 0.18 7.42 -36.13
CA SER A 466 -0.90 6.45 -36.37
C SER A 466 -1.69 6.79 -37.64
N TYR A 467 -1.98 5.76 -38.41
CA TYR A 467 -2.86 5.86 -39.60
C TYR A 467 -4.16 5.15 -39.28
N ARG A 468 -5.26 5.84 -39.57
CA ARG A 468 -6.61 5.30 -39.43
C ARG A 468 -7.26 5.30 -40.83
N PHE A 469 -7.56 4.13 -41.32
CA PHE A 469 -8.24 3.88 -42.59
C PHE A 469 -9.72 3.60 -42.41
#